data_a035a5cf096be32fe3b075c4450b3f57
#
_entry.id   a035a5cf096be32fe3b075c4450b3f57
#
_cell.length_a   1.000
_cell.length_b   1.000
_cell.length_c   1.000
_cell.angle_alpha   90.00
_cell.angle_beta   90.00
_cell.angle_gamma   90.00
#
_symmetry.space_group_name_H-M   'P 1'
#
loop_
_entity.id
_entity.type
_entity.pdbx_description
1 polymer ?
#
loop_
_entity_poly.entity_id
_entity_poly.type
_entity_poly.pdbx_seq_one_letter_code
_entity_poly.pdbx_strand_id
1 'polypeptide(L)'
;MNWINFREIDSDSDGVSDSNDNCPNTPQGTRVDVNGCPVFELPLNNFKVEVGSATCIGNSDGVINLSVEDASYDYSVTVTGQSDLSITGTSTTASVTGLAKGTYEVCFKVVGQDGYEQCFEVVVGEPKPLSAFIDVDSNSGKMSVTMGGSSMYYVNINGVNTRVDGDTFETELSTGLSIITISTDLECQGVVKQEVFISEKIHYYPNPTLRNVNVHVGGEDTTVKVSVFSEKGDLIYTRDQSVEQGSRKIHIDLTNQITGTYIVTCLLYTSDAADEGWC
;
A
#
# COMPACT_ATOMS: atom_id res chain seq x y z
N MET A 1 -10.18 -77.69 1.70
CA MET A 1 -9.02 -76.81 1.89
C MET A 1 -9.30 -75.97 3.10
N ASN A 2 -8.61 -76.21 4.23
CA ASN A 2 -8.72 -75.41 5.44
C ASN A 2 -7.71 -74.26 5.31
N TRP A 3 -8.22 -72.99 5.25
CA TRP A 3 -7.39 -71.81 5.34
C TRP A 3 -6.96 -71.66 6.78
N ILE A 4 -5.67 -71.76 7.07
CA ILE A 4 -5.08 -71.41 8.35
C ILE A 4 -4.86 -69.89 8.28
N ASN A 5 -5.64 -69.09 9.00
CA ASN A 5 -5.36 -67.71 9.23
C ASN A 5 -4.17 -67.62 10.21
N PHE A 6 -3.00 -67.31 9.71
CA PHE A 6 -1.88 -66.85 10.53
C PHE A 6 -2.26 -65.46 11.07
N ARG A 7 -2.55 -65.33 12.33
CA ARG A 7 -2.56 -64.04 13.03
C ARG A 7 -1.10 -63.76 13.41
N GLU A 8 -0.53 -62.76 12.87
CA GLU A 8 0.74 -62.25 13.36
C GLU A 8 0.54 -61.83 14.82
N ILE A 9 1.49 -62.18 15.69
CA ILE A 9 1.46 -61.87 17.12
C ILE A 9 1.94 -60.42 17.24
N ASP A 10 1.23 -59.59 17.99
CA ASP A 10 1.55 -58.23 18.40
C ASP A 10 1.43 -58.24 19.93
N SER A 11 2.59 -58.35 20.60
CA SER A 11 2.66 -58.68 22.03
C SER A 11 2.36 -57.49 22.93
N ASP A 12 2.65 -56.25 22.50
CA ASP A 12 2.40 -55.02 23.25
C ASP A 12 1.19 -54.23 22.73
N SER A 13 0.61 -54.71 21.62
CA SER A 13 -0.61 -54.14 21.04
C SER A 13 -0.45 -52.68 20.56
N ASP A 14 0.72 -52.33 20.00
CA ASP A 14 1.00 -51.02 19.43
C ASP A 14 0.60 -50.90 17.94
N GLY A 15 0.21 -52.04 17.32
CA GLY A 15 -0.27 -52.15 15.94
C GLY A 15 0.80 -52.64 14.96
N VAL A 16 2.00 -52.95 15.42
CA VAL A 16 3.09 -53.56 14.65
C VAL A 16 3.31 -55.01 15.15
N SER A 17 3.44 -55.97 14.26
CA SER A 17 3.66 -57.35 14.64
C SER A 17 5.07 -57.58 15.20
N ASP A 18 5.22 -58.50 16.17
CA ASP A 18 6.52 -58.81 16.82
C ASP A 18 7.64 -59.09 15.81
N SER A 19 7.32 -59.57 14.61
CA SER A 19 8.29 -59.84 13.56
C SER A 19 8.88 -58.59 12.90
N ASN A 20 8.15 -57.50 12.98
CA ASN A 20 8.51 -56.21 12.38
C ASN A 20 8.74 -55.13 13.44
N ASP A 21 8.51 -55.45 14.71
CA ASP A 21 8.61 -54.54 15.84
C ASP A 21 10.06 -54.48 16.37
N ASN A 22 10.68 -53.28 16.28
CA ASN A 22 12.00 -53.00 16.81
C ASN A 22 11.97 -52.48 18.27
N CYS A 23 10.81 -52.10 18.77
CA CYS A 23 10.60 -51.48 20.08
C CYS A 23 9.55 -52.28 20.91
N PRO A 24 9.80 -53.57 21.18
CA PRO A 24 8.85 -54.42 21.91
C PRO A 24 8.67 -53.91 23.33
N ASN A 25 7.47 -53.67 23.75
CA ASN A 25 6.96 -53.05 24.98
C ASN A 25 6.60 -51.53 24.84
N THR A 26 6.22 -51.11 23.68
CA THR A 26 5.63 -49.79 23.51
C THR A 26 4.29 -49.69 24.27
N PRO A 27 4.06 -48.68 25.13
CA PRO A 27 2.81 -48.54 25.86
C PRO A 27 1.60 -48.45 24.91
N GLN A 28 0.55 -49.19 25.21
CA GLN A 28 -0.67 -49.23 24.41
C GLN A 28 -1.23 -47.80 24.20
N GLY A 29 -1.53 -47.48 22.94
CA GLY A 29 -2.06 -46.16 22.55
C GLY A 29 -0.98 -45.10 22.25
N THR A 30 0.30 -45.45 22.37
CA THR A 30 1.40 -44.64 21.86
C THR A 30 1.40 -44.72 20.33
N ARG A 31 1.54 -43.56 19.67
CA ARG A 31 1.74 -43.56 18.22
C ARG A 31 3.14 -44.04 17.89
N VAL A 32 3.22 -45.02 17.00
CA VAL A 32 4.48 -45.66 16.61
C VAL A 32 4.74 -45.48 15.11
N ASP A 33 5.99 -45.65 14.73
CA ASP A 33 6.40 -45.71 13.33
C ASP A 33 6.14 -47.12 12.74
N VAL A 34 6.55 -47.36 11.51
CA VAL A 34 6.38 -48.62 10.81
C VAL A 34 7.17 -49.79 11.45
N ASN A 35 8.08 -49.49 12.38
CA ASN A 35 8.92 -50.42 13.11
C ASN A 35 8.50 -50.61 14.58
N GLY A 36 7.32 -50.11 14.99
CA GLY A 36 6.82 -50.22 16.35
C GLY A 36 7.47 -49.23 17.35
N CYS A 37 8.29 -48.29 16.90
CA CYS A 37 8.97 -47.37 17.80
C CYS A 37 8.15 -46.10 18.01
N PRO A 38 8.09 -45.56 19.26
CA PRO A 38 7.37 -44.35 19.58
C PRO A 38 7.79 -43.18 18.75
N VAL A 39 6.83 -42.50 18.11
CA VAL A 39 7.05 -41.22 17.39
C VAL A 39 6.79 -40.06 18.35
N PHE A 40 7.78 -39.17 18.46
CA PHE A 40 7.61 -37.95 19.24
C PHE A 40 6.61 -37.01 18.57
N GLU A 41 5.65 -36.52 19.34
CA GLU A 41 4.64 -35.60 18.87
C GLU A 41 4.38 -34.50 19.89
N LEU A 42 4.06 -33.31 19.40
CA LEU A 42 3.55 -32.19 20.18
C LEU A 42 2.10 -31.89 19.77
N PRO A 43 1.31 -31.30 20.67
CA PRO A 43 -0.01 -30.79 20.30
C PRO A 43 0.06 -29.83 19.10
N LEU A 44 -0.92 -29.91 18.21
CA LEU A 44 -0.95 -29.06 16.99
C LEU A 44 -0.93 -27.56 17.26
N ASN A 45 -1.34 -27.14 18.44
CA ASN A 45 -1.34 -25.74 18.89
C ASN A 45 -0.08 -25.36 19.68
N ASN A 46 0.96 -26.21 19.69
CA ASN A 46 2.18 -25.93 20.44
C ASN A 46 2.94 -24.72 19.91
N PHE A 47 2.85 -24.43 18.61
CA PHE A 47 3.55 -23.34 17.97
C PHE A 47 2.60 -22.26 17.47
N LYS A 48 2.92 -21.01 17.75
CA LYS A 48 2.24 -19.85 17.22
C LYS A 48 3.23 -18.96 16.48
N VAL A 49 2.88 -18.56 15.26
CA VAL A 49 3.65 -17.64 14.43
C VAL A 49 2.78 -16.45 14.12
N GLU A 50 3.21 -15.26 14.51
CA GLU A 50 2.53 -13.98 14.23
C GLU A 50 3.43 -13.10 13.35
N VAL A 51 2.84 -12.50 12.34
CA VAL A 51 3.56 -11.68 11.35
C VAL A 51 3.15 -10.23 11.46
N GLY A 52 4.12 -9.34 11.62
CA GLY A 52 3.97 -7.89 11.43
C GLY A 52 4.52 -7.49 10.08
N SER A 53 3.69 -6.84 9.27
CA SER A 53 4.11 -6.29 7.97
C SER A 53 5.10 -5.14 8.13
N ALA A 54 5.86 -4.84 7.07
CA ALA A 54 6.68 -3.63 7.01
C ALA A 54 5.80 -2.38 7.11
N THR A 55 6.30 -1.34 7.77
CA THR A 55 5.54 -0.11 8.01
C THR A 55 5.41 0.75 6.76
N CYS A 56 6.38 0.65 5.85
CA CYS A 56 6.42 1.43 4.61
C CYS A 56 6.84 0.56 3.42
N ILE A 57 6.46 1.01 2.22
CA ILE A 57 6.86 0.37 0.97
C ILE A 57 8.38 0.36 0.86
N GLY A 58 8.96 -0.82 0.63
CA GLY A 58 10.40 -1.01 0.49
C GLY A 58 11.18 -0.98 1.80
N ASN A 59 10.53 -0.82 2.95
CA ASN A 59 11.19 -0.96 4.24
C ASN A 59 11.47 -2.43 4.57
N SER A 60 12.52 -2.61 5.39
CA SER A 60 12.87 -3.90 5.97
C SER A 60 12.70 -3.81 7.49
N ASP A 61 11.49 -3.60 7.95
CA ASP A 61 11.13 -3.49 9.36
C ASP A 61 9.97 -4.43 9.76
N GLY A 62 9.66 -5.39 8.89
CA GLY A 62 8.73 -6.47 9.19
C GLY A 62 9.24 -7.36 10.32
N VAL A 63 8.32 -8.03 11.00
CA VAL A 63 8.59 -8.85 12.19
C VAL A 63 7.87 -10.18 12.10
N ILE A 64 8.53 -11.24 12.55
CA ILE A 64 7.90 -12.53 12.83
C ILE A 64 8.09 -12.82 14.33
N ASN A 65 6.99 -12.92 15.06
CA ASN A 65 6.95 -13.31 16.46
C ASN A 65 6.61 -14.80 16.57
N LEU A 66 7.38 -15.52 17.36
CA LEU A 66 7.32 -16.95 17.55
C LEU A 66 7.00 -17.24 19.01
N SER A 67 6.11 -18.17 19.25
CA SER A 67 5.85 -18.66 20.62
C SER A 67 5.58 -20.14 20.64
N VAL A 68 5.90 -20.76 21.79
CA VAL A 68 5.67 -22.16 22.09
C VAL A 68 4.83 -22.26 23.36
N GLU A 69 3.92 -23.23 23.43
CA GLU A 69 3.08 -23.50 24.60
C GLU A 69 3.81 -24.38 25.62
N ASP A 70 4.48 -25.43 25.16
CA ASP A 70 5.19 -26.35 26.04
C ASP A 70 6.64 -25.90 26.27
N ALA A 71 6.90 -25.33 27.45
CA ALA A 71 8.21 -24.86 27.85
C ALA A 71 9.10 -25.97 28.45
N SER A 72 8.66 -27.23 28.46
CA SER A 72 9.46 -28.34 28.97
C SER A 72 10.58 -28.80 28.02
N TYR A 73 10.51 -28.35 26.79
CA TYR A 73 11.50 -28.64 25.75
C TYR A 73 12.27 -27.40 25.34
N ASP A 74 13.48 -27.61 24.85
CA ASP A 74 14.26 -26.60 24.14
C ASP A 74 13.98 -26.72 22.63
N TYR A 75 13.83 -25.61 21.96
CA TYR A 75 13.51 -25.54 20.53
C TYR A 75 14.61 -24.82 19.75
N SER A 76 14.94 -25.37 18.58
CA SER A 76 15.71 -24.67 17.55
C SER A 76 14.76 -24.24 16.46
N VAL A 77 14.85 -22.96 16.06
CA VAL A 77 13.97 -22.39 15.03
C VAL A 77 14.82 -21.81 13.91
N THR A 78 14.51 -22.21 12.69
CA THR A 78 15.11 -21.67 11.48
C THR A 78 14.10 -20.80 10.74
N VAL A 79 14.52 -19.63 10.26
CA VAL A 79 13.72 -18.74 9.43
C VAL A 79 14.52 -18.44 8.16
N THR A 80 13.92 -18.59 7.00
CA THR A 80 14.59 -18.42 5.70
C THR A 80 15.42 -17.13 5.64
N GLY A 81 16.71 -17.27 5.36
CA GLY A 81 17.63 -16.13 5.20
C GLY A 81 18.02 -15.41 6.50
N GLN A 82 17.65 -15.96 7.67
CA GLN A 82 17.98 -15.43 8.98
C GLN A 82 18.91 -16.39 9.74
N SER A 83 19.53 -15.87 10.80
CA SER A 83 20.31 -16.72 11.72
C SER A 83 19.35 -17.60 12.52
N ASP A 84 19.81 -18.80 12.86
CA ASP A 84 19.06 -19.74 13.69
C ASP A 84 18.76 -19.13 15.07
N LEU A 85 17.56 -19.39 15.56
CA LEU A 85 17.06 -18.96 16.85
C LEU A 85 16.93 -20.15 17.78
N SER A 86 16.94 -19.89 19.08
CA SER A 86 16.60 -20.90 20.09
C SER A 86 15.58 -20.34 21.08
N ILE A 87 14.64 -21.19 21.48
CA ILE A 87 13.69 -20.93 22.55
C ILE A 87 14.02 -21.94 23.62
N THR A 88 14.60 -21.52 24.74
CA THR A 88 15.15 -22.40 25.78
C THR A 88 14.84 -21.89 27.18
N GLY A 89 14.81 -22.82 28.12
CA GLY A 89 14.63 -22.52 29.54
C GLY A 89 13.21 -22.01 29.85
N THR A 90 13.10 -20.82 30.48
CA THR A 90 11.83 -20.22 30.84
C THR A 90 11.26 -19.30 29.76
N SER A 91 11.98 -19.09 28.68
CA SER A 91 11.51 -18.30 27.55
C SER A 91 10.57 -19.16 26.67
N THR A 92 9.40 -18.65 26.39
CA THR A 92 8.45 -19.28 25.46
C THR A 92 8.32 -18.52 24.15
N THR A 93 9.14 -17.50 23.93
CA THR A 93 9.04 -16.61 22.78
C THR A 93 10.39 -16.28 22.16
N ALA A 94 10.39 -16.03 20.88
CA ALA A 94 11.49 -15.42 20.11
C ALA A 94 10.92 -14.51 19.03
N SER A 95 11.73 -13.62 18.47
CA SER A 95 11.31 -12.77 17.37
C SER A 95 12.43 -12.54 16.36
N VAL A 96 12.04 -12.43 15.10
CA VAL A 96 12.90 -11.98 14.01
C VAL A 96 12.40 -10.63 13.53
N THR A 97 13.28 -9.65 13.47
CA THR A 97 12.99 -8.28 13.05
C THR A 97 13.82 -7.90 11.84
N GLY A 98 13.52 -6.78 11.22
CA GLY A 98 14.31 -6.32 10.08
C GLY A 98 13.99 -7.05 8.78
N LEU A 99 12.78 -7.60 8.67
CA LEU A 99 12.36 -8.39 7.52
C LEU A 99 11.80 -7.50 6.40
N ALA A 100 12.27 -7.71 5.19
CA ALA A 100 11.68 -7.14 4.00
C ALA A 100 10.36 -7.87 3.65
N LYS A 101 9.53 -7.26 2.80
CA LYS A 101 8.42 -7.96 2.17
C LYS A 101 8.90 -9.25 1.50
N GLY A 102 8.24 -10.34 1.79
CA GLY A 102 8.59 -11.65 1.22
C GLY A 102 7.86 -12.80 1.88
N THR A 103 8.09 -13.99 1.34
CA THR A 103 7.64 -15.25 1.92
C THR A 103 8.80 -15.87 2.68
N TYR A 104 8.53 -16.31 3.89
CA TYR A 104 9.50 -16.92 4.80
C TYR A 104 8.98 -18.28 5.26
N GLU A 105 9.86 -19.27 5.29
CA GLU A 105 9.59 -20.54 5.92
C GLU A 105 10.15 -20.51 7.33
N VAL A 106 9.34 -20.89 8.30
CA VAL A 106 9.67 -20.96 9.73
C VAL A 106 9.56 -22.41 10.15
N CYS A 107 10.66 -23.05 10.53
CA CYS A 107 10.68 -24.44 10.96
C CYS A 107 11.13 -24.55 12.41
N PHE A 108 10.33 -25.24 13.22
CA PHE A 108 10.62 -25.58 14.60
C PHE A 108 11.11 -27.01 14.70
N LYS A 109 12.20 -27.21 15.43
CA LYS A 109 12.74 -28.51 15.83
C LYS A 109 12.82 -28.58 17.35
N VAL A 110 12.63 -29.77 17.90
CA VAL A 110 12.79 -30.02 19.33
C VAL A 110 14.18 -30.59 19.57
N VAL A 111 14.94 -29.96 20.46
CA VAL A 111 16.30 -30.42 20.78
C VAL A 111 16.25 -31.79 21.42
N GLY A 112 17.01 -32.73 20.87
CA GLY A 112 17.04 -34.12 21.36
C GLY A 112 15.93 -35.00 20.81
N GLN A 113 15.09 -34.52 19.90
CA GLN A 113 14.05 -35.29 19.20
C GLN A 113 14.36 -35.32 17.70
N ASP A 114 15.27 -36.19 17.30
CA ASP A 114 15.68 -36.34 15.91
C ASP A 114 14.49 -36.76 15.04
N GLY A 115 14.26 -36.05 13.96
CA GLY A 115 13.15 -36.31 13.03
C GLY A 115 11.89 -35.53 13.30
N TYR A 116 11.77 -34.79 14.41
CA TYR A 116 10.65 -33.86 14.62
C TYR A 116 10.94 -32.50 14.04
N GLU A 117 10.12 -32.09 13.08
CA GLU A 117 10.16 -30.75 12.47
C GLU A 117 8.75 -30.33 12.08
N GLN A 118 8.38 -29.10 12.42
CA GLN A 118 7.14 -28.51 11.98
C GLN A 118 7.42 -27.15 11.35
N CYS A 119 7.02 -26.97 10.08
CA CYS A 119 7.26 -25.78 9.30
C CYS A 119 5.96 -25.02 9.00
N PHE A 120 6.09 -23.70 8.91
CA PHE A 120 5.05 -22.76 8.54
C PHE A 120 5.57 -21.87 7.42
N GLU A 121 4.75 -21.65 6.38
CA GLU A 121 5.00 -20.61 5.41
C GLU A 121 4.25 -19.34 5.83
N VAL A 122 4.94 -18.22 5.92
CA VAL A 122 4.39 -16.92 6.32
C VAL A 122 4.80 -15.84 5.35
N VAL A 123 3.94 -14.81 5.21
CA VAL A 123 4.18 -13.70 4.29
C VAL A 123 4.29 -12.40 5.08
N VAL A 124 5.45 -11.77 5.02
CA VAL A 124 5.64 -10.38 5.45
C VAL A 124 5.17 -9.47 4.34
N GLY A 125 4.14 -8.69 4.58
CA GLY A 125 3.56 -7.73 3.64
C GLY A 125 4.20 -6.34 3.74
N GLU A 126 3.71 -5.44 2.90
CA GLU A 126 3.95 -3.99 2.97
C GLU A 126 2.66 -3.24 2.63
N PRO A 127 2.50 -1.95 3.02
CA PRO A 127 1.36 -1.13 2.63
C PRO A 127 1.26 -1.01 1.10
N LYS A 128 0.04 -0.84 0.60
CA LYS A 128 -0.17 -0.51 -0.80
C LYS A 128 0.15 0.98 -1.04
N PRO A 129 0.59 1.39 -2.25
CA PRO A 129 0.76 2.80 -2.59
C PRO A 129 -0.55 3.57 -2.44
N LEU A 130 -0.47 4.82 -1.95
CA LEU A 130 -1.59 5.76 -2.02
C LEU A 130 -1.92 6.04 -3.49
N SER A 131 -3.18 5.91 -3.85
CA SER A 131 -3.72 6.32 -5.14
C SER A 131 -5.00 7.11 -4.93
N ALA A 132 -5.27 8.06 -5.83
CA ALA A 132 -6.52 8.80 -5.84
C ALA A 132 -6.90 9.15 -7.28
N PHE A 133 -8.17 8.99 -7.58
CA PHE A 133 -8.81 9.49 -8.79
C PHE A 133 -9.82 10.56 -8.38
N ILE A 134 -9.64 11.77 -8.89
CA ILE A 134 -10.49 12.93 -8.59
C ILE A 134 -11.25 13.28 -9.86
N ASP A 135 -12.56 13.21 -9.79
CA ASP A 135 -13.49 13.63 -10.84
C ASP A 135 -14.27 14.86 -10.39
N VAL A 136 -14.37 15.84 -11.28
CA VAL A 136 -15.05 17.12 -10.97
C VAL A 136 -15.94 17.53 -12.13
N ASP A 137 -17.21 17.69 -11.85
CA ASP A 137 -18.14 18.35 -12.75
C ASP A 137 -17.95 19.88 -12.65
N SER A 138 -17.33 20.46 -13.68
CA SER A 138 -17.01 21.90 -13.73
C SER A 138 -18.27 22.80 -13.70
N ASN A 139 -19.42 22.30 -14.11
CA ASN A 139 -20.67 23.07 -14.15
C ASN A 139 -21.35 23.14 -12.78
N SER A 140 -21.38 22.04 -12.06
CA SER A 140 -22.02 21.97 -10.74
C SER A 140 -21.03 22.18 -9.59
N GLY A 141 -19.73 22.05 -9.82
CA GLY A 141 -18.72 22.04 -8.77
C GLY A 141 -18.69 20.74 -7.96
N LYS A 142 -19.49 19.75 -8.32
CA LYS A 142 -19.53 18.47 -7.62
C LYS A 142 -18.24 17.71 -7.87
N MET A 143 -17.57 17.35 -6.79
CA MET A 143 -16.34 16.55 -6.81
C MET A 143 -16.61 15.17 -6.21
N SER A 144 -16.11 14.14 -6.89
CA SER A 144 -16.02 12.78 -6.37
C SER A 144 -14.56 12.33 -6.37
N VAL A 145 -14.15 11.63 -5.33
CA VAL A 145 -12.80 11.09 -5.17
C VAL A 145 -12.91 9.61 -4.88
N THR A 146 -12.16 8.79 -5.64
CA THR A 146 -11.94 7.38 -5.35
C THR A 146 -10.50 7.20 -4.93
N MET A 147 -10.28 6.59 -3.77
CA MET A 147 -8.97 6.45 -3.13
C MET A 147 -8.59 4.97 -2.98
N GLY A 148 -7.29 4.69 -2.91
CA GLY A 148 -6.77 3.35 -2.68
C GLY A 148 -5.45 3.38 -1.92
N GLY A 149 -5.12 2.26 -1.27
CA GLY A 149 -3.87 2.10 -0.51
C GLY A 149 -4.05 2.11 1.00
N SER A 150 -5.19 2.57 1.51
CA SER A 150 -5.53 2.57 2.94
C SER A 150 -7.01 2.26 3.15
N SER A 151 -7.45 2.18 4.39
CA SER A 151 -8.86 2.17 4.79
C SER A 151 -9.32 3.50 5.38
N MET A 152 -8.38 4.42 5.61
CA MET A 152 -8.62 5.74 6.17
C MET A 152 -7.75 6.78 5.46
N TYR A 153 -8.36 7.91 5.12
CA TYR A 153 -7.71 8.99 4.38
C TYR A 153 -8.00 10.34 5.03
N TYR A 154 -7.14 11.30 4.73
CA TYR A 154 -7.35 12.71 5.03
C TYR A 154 -7.45 13.47 3.70
N VAL A 155 -8.63 14.02 3.43
CA VAL A 155 -8.89 14.89 2.29
C VAL A 155 -8.85 16.33 2.79
N ASN A 156 -7.87 17.10 2.32
CA ASN A 156 -7.75 18.52 2.64
C ASN A 156 -8.12 19.34 1.41
N ILE A 157 -9.04 20.28 1.59
CA ILE A 157 -9.47 21.22 0.55
C ILE A 157 -9.25 22.62 1.10
N ASN A 158 -8.34 23.35 0.49
CA ASN A 158 -7.99 24.74 0.87
C ASN A 158 -7.67 24.91 2.36
N GLY A 159 -7.02 23.93 2.97
CA GLY A 159 -6.65 23.95 4.40
C GLY A 159 -7.68 23.34 5.34
N VAL A 160 -8.88 22.99 4.87
CA VAL A 160 -9.88 22.28 5.66
C VAL A 160 -9.67 20.77 5.52
N ASN A 161 -9.40 20.10 6.64
CA ASN A 161 -9.08 18.69 6.68
C ASN A 161 -10.32 17.87 7.04
N THR A 162 -10.65 16.86 6.23
CA THR A 162 -11.74 15.93 6.46
C THR A 162 -11.19 14.51 6.52
N ARG A 163 -11.48 13.80 7.61
CA ARG A 163 -11.19 12.36 7.72
C ARG A 163 -12.27 11.58 6.98
N VAL A 164 -11.83 10.62 6.18
CA VAL A 164 -12.69 9.74 5.39
C VAL A 164 -12.35 8.29 5.74
N ASP A 165 -13.33 7.56 6.27
CA ASP A 165 -13.26 6.12 6.49
C ASP A 165 -13.92 5.43 5.29
N GLY A 166 -13.12 4.72 4.49
CA GLY A 166 -13.54 4.11 3.23
C GLY A 166 -12.81 4.73 2.02
N ASP A 167 -13.13 4.27 0.84
CA ASP A 167 -12.40 4.55 -0.41
C ASP A 167 -13.03 5.63 -1.31
N THR A 168 -14.14 6.23 -0.88
CA THR A 168 -14.85 7.25 -1.66
C THR A 168 -15.17 8.48 -0.81
N PHE A 169 -15.12 9.66 -1.46
CA PHE A 169 -15.47 10.93 -0.86
C PHE A 169 -16.17 11.83 -1.88
N GLU A 170 -17.26 12.46 -1.51
CA GLU A 170 -18.01 13.40 -2.36
C GLU A 170 -18.20 14.73 -1.62
N THR A 171 -18.07 15.84 -2.36
CA THR A 171 -18.33 17.19 -1.86
C THR A 171 -18.57 18.15 -3.03
N GLU A 172 -18.98 19.38 -2.72
CA GLU A 172 -19.04 20.46 -3.69
C GLU A 172 -17.88 21.44 -3.44
N LEU A 173 -17.18 21.79 -4.51
CA LEU A 173 -16.13 22.80 -4.49
C LEU A 173 -16.72 24.19 -4.69
N SER A 174 -16.18 25.15 -3.94
CA SER A 174 -16.51 26.56 -4.16
C SER A 174 -15.93 27.07 -5.48
N THR A 175 -16.55 28.10 -6.05
CA THR A 175 -16.00 28.80 -7.21
C THR A 175 -14.61 29.36 -6.91
N GLY A 176 -13.72 29.29 -7.87
CA GLY A 176 -12.32 29.70 -7.77
C GLY A 176 -11.34 28.52 -7.80
N LEU A 177 -10.12 28.78 -7.37
CA LEU A 177 -9.07 27.75 -7.29
C LEU A 177 -9.21 26.95 -5.99
N SER A 178 -9.35 25.64 -6.12
CA SER A 178 -9.29 24.71 -5.01
C SER A 178 -8.02 23.89 -5.07
N ILE A 179 -7.31 23.82 -3.95
CA ILE A 179 -6.14 22.95 -3.77
C ILE A 179 -6.59 21.76 -2.93
N ILE A 180 -6.54 20.60 -3.53
CA ILE A 180 -6.96 19.32 -2.92
C ILE A 180 -5.70 18.54 -2.62
N THR A 181 -5.56 18.05 -1.39
CA THR A 181 -4.50 17.10 -1.03
C THR A 181 -5.12 15.90 -0.33
N ILE A 182 -4.62 14.72 -0.66
CA ILE A 182 -5.07 13.45 -0.11
C ILE A 182 -3.86 12.76 0.49
N SER A 183 -3.97 12.36 1.75
CA SER A 183 -2.94 11.64 2.49
C SER A 183 -3.57 10.54 3.35
N THR A 184 -2.73 9.73 3.95
CA THR A 184 -3.10 8.70 4.93
C THR A 184 -2.39 8.97 6.25
N ASP A 185 -2.57 8.12 7.24
CA ASP A 185 -1.82 8.10 8.50
C ASP A 185 -0.37 7.61 8.33
N LEU A 186 -0.05 7.01 7.17
CA LEU A 186 1.30 6.56 6.82
C LEU A 186 2.01 7.62 5.97
N GLU A 187 2.86 8.43 6.58
CA GLU A 187 3.60 9.51 5.90
C GLU A 187 4.39 9.00 4.69
N CYS A 188 4.88 7.78 4.74
CA CYS A 188 5.65 7.16 3.65
C CYS A 188 4.84 6.81 2.40
N GLN A 189 3.51 6.84 2.46
CA GLN A 189 2.67 6.72 1.26
C GLN A 189 2.62 8.03 0.47
N GLY A 190 3.12 9.14 1.03
CA GLY A 190 3.16 10.44 0.39
C GLY A 190 1.80 11.13 0.37
N VAL A 191 1.70 12.11 -0.54
CA VAL A 191 0.50 12.96 -0.69
C VAL A 191 0.16 13.08 -2.17
N VAL A 192 -1.10 12.84 -2.51
CA VAL A 192 -1.64 13.20 -3.83
C VAL A 192 -2.14 14.64 -3.76
N LYS A 193 -1.70 15.49 -4.71
CA LYS A 193 -2.12 16.89 -4.80
C LYS A 193 -2.73 17.16 -6.17
N GLN A 194 -3.89 17.82 -6.17
CA GLN A 194 -4.61 18.27 -7.35
C GLN A 194 -5.06 19.71 -7.18
N GLU A 195 -4.90 20.52 -8.24
CA GLU A 195 -5.49 21.86 -8.34
C GLU A 195 -6.72 21.78 -9.24
N VAL A 196 -7.83 22.34 -8.79
CA VAL A 196 -9.10 22.39 -9.53
C VAL A 196 -9.58 23.82 -9.56
N PHE A 197 -9.90 24.33 -10.75
CA PHE A 197 -10.41 25.66 -10.93
C PHE A 197 -11.85 25.62 -11.48
N ILE A 198 -12.77 26.19 -10.72
CA ILE A 198 -14.19 26.26 -11.08
C ILE A 198 -14.59 27.73 -11.12
N SER A 199 -14.65 28.31 -12.30
CA SER A 199 -15.14 29.66 -12.51
C SER A 199 -15.25 29.94 -14.01
N GLU A 200 -16.21 30.79 -14.37
CA GLU A 200 -16.25 31.42 -15.68
C GLU A 200 -15.28 32.64 -15.76
N LYS A 201 -14.78 33.11 -14.59
CA LYS A 201 -13.89 34.25 -14.51
C LYS A 201 -12.42 33.80 -14.54
N ILE A 202 -11.61 34.57 -15.25
CA ILE A 202 -10.19 34.34 -15.34
C ILE A 202 -9.53 34.73 -14.01
N HIS A 203 -8.60 33.88 -13.55
CA HIS A 203 -7.76 34.15 -12.38
C HIS A 203 -6.29 34.03 -12.78
N TYR A 204 -5.47 34.97 -12.33
CA TYR A 204 -4.03 35.03 -12.69
C TYR A 204 -3.17 35.41 -11.50
N TYR A 205 -2.00 34.78 -11.41
CA TYR A 205 -0.99 35.08 -10.38
C TYR A 205 0.40 34.55 -10.77
N PRO A 206 1.48 35.07 -10.21
CA PRO A 206 1.56 36.31 -9.44
C PRO A 206 1.40 37.55 -10.36
N ASN A 207 0.82 38.60 -9.81
CA ASN A 207 0.80 39.91 -10.43
C ASN A 207 1.03 40.98 -9.33
N PRO A 208 2.16 41.69 -9.30
CA PRO A 208 3.26 41.65 -10.28
C PRO A 208 4.03 40.34 -10.32
N THR A 209 4.65 40.05 -11.47
CA THR A 209 5.49 38.88 -11.67
C THR A 209 6.93 39.28 -11.98
N LEU A 210 7.89 38.39 -11.68
CA LEU A 210 9.28 38.51 -12.04
C LEU A 210 9.60 37.87 -13.40
N ARG A 211 8.85 36.85 -13.81
CA ARG A 211 9.13 36.05 -15.02
C ARG A 211 7.89 35.47 -15.66
N ASN A 212 7.07 34.79 -14.86
CA ASN A 212 5.99 33.94 -15.35
C ASN A 212 4.69 34.25 -14.64
N VAL A 213 3.59 34.15 -15.37
CA VAL A 213 2.22 34.25 -14.82
C VAL A 213 1.47 32.97 -15.12
N ASN A 214 0.82 32.41 -14.13
CA ASN A 214 -0.17 31.37 -14.31
C ASN A 214 -1.53 32.04 -14.51
N VAL A 215 -2.23 31.64 -15.55
CA VAL A 215 -3.59 32.09 -15.83
C VAL A 215 -4.50 30.90 -15.80
N HIS A 216 -5.53 30.94 -14.97
CA HIS A 216 -6.60 29.95 -14.93
C HIS A 216 -7.76 30.46 -15.77
N VAL A 217 -8.15 29.68 -16.77
CA VAL A 217 -9.19 30.04 -17.72
C VAL A 217 -10.48 29.26 -17.45
N GLY A 218 -11.63 29.91 -17.58
CA GLY A 218 -12.92 29.25 -17.48
C GLY A 218 -13.21 28.32 -18.68
N GLY A 219 -14.40 27.75 -18.72
CA GLY A 219 -14.88 26.89 -19.80
C GLY A 219 -14.23 25.50 -19.84
N GLU A 220 -14.47 24.75 -20.93
CA GLU A 220 -14.06 23.35 -21.10
C GLU A 220 -13.03 23.14 -22.19
N ASP A 221 -12.63 24.21 -22.90
CA ASP A 221 -11.66 24.12 -24.00
C ASP A 221 -10.34 23.48 -23.55
N THR A 222 -9.83 22.58 -24.36
CA THR A 222 -8.53 21.93 -24.14
C THR A 222 -7.36 22.73 -24.69
N THR A 223 -7.62 23.73 -25.50
CA THR A 223 -6.62 24.61 -26.11
C THR A 223 -7.14 26.04 -26.13
N VAL A 224 -6.27 26.99 -25.86
CA VAL A 224 -6.55 28.42 -25.88
C VAL A 224 -5.48 29.15 -26.68
N LYS A 225 -5.91 30.10 -27.49
CA LYS A 225 -4.97 31.00 -28.18
C LYS A 225 -4.59 32.18 -27.28
N VAL A 226 -3.32 32.23 -26.91
CA VAL A 226 -2.77 33.29 -26.06
C VAL A 226 -2.03 34.31 -26.93
N SER A 227 -2.34 35.56 -26.74
CA SER A 227 -1.56 36.67 -27.32
C SER A 227 -1.11 37.63 -26.20
N VAL A 228 0.16 38.04 -26.27
CA VAL A 228 0.76 38.96 -25.32
C VAL A 228 1.15 40.23 -26.06
N PHE A 229 0.75 41.37 -25.52
CA PHE A 229 1.02 42.68 -26.08
C PHE A 229 1.78 43.56 -25.07
N SER A 230 2.60 44.48 -25.56
CA SER A 230 3.16 45.54 -24.75
C SER A 230 2.06 46.52 -24.31
N GLU A 231 2.37 47.40 -23.36
CA GLU A 231 1.49 48.53 -22.96
C GLU A 231 1.11 49.45 -24.13
N LYS A 232 1.96 49.47 -25.16
CA LYS A 232 1.72 50.28 -26.38
C LYS A 232 0.86 49.55 -27.42
N GLY A 233 0.48 48.31 -27.18
CA GLY A 233 -0.30 47.50 -28.09
C GLY A 233 0.52 46.72 -29.12
N ASP A 234 1.86 46.71 -29.03
CA ASP A 234 2.69 45.92 -29.91
C ASP A 234 2.59 44.45 -29.57
N LEU A 235 2.30 43.60 -30.53
CA LEU A 235 2.24 42.18 -30.36
C LEU A 235 3.64 41.62 -30.09
N ILE A 236 3.81 40.97 -28.92
CA ILE A 236 5.07 40.33 -28.54
C ILE A 236 5.10 38.91 -29.06
N TYR A 237 4.05 38.10 -28.76
CA TYR A 237 3.86 36.80 -29.37
C TYR A 237 2.39 36.41 -29.33
N THR A 238 2.05 35.43 -30.17
CA THR A 238 0.80 34.67 -30.11
C THR A 238 1.10 33.22 -30.28
N ARG A 239 0.42 32.36 -29.53
CA ARG A 239 0.56 30.90 -29.62
C ARG A 239 -0.67 30.19 -29.09
N ASP A 240 -0.92 29.00 -29.59
CA ASP A 240 -1.90 28.09 -29.00
C ASP A 240 -1.25 27.34 -27.82
N GLN A 241 -1.96 27.26 -26.72
CA GLN A 241 -1.53 26.56 -25.51
C GLN A 241 -2.57 25.53 -25.09
N SER A 242 -2.09 24.34 -24.71
CA SER A 242 -2.94 23.36 -24.06
C SER A 242 -3.33 23.84 -22.66
N VAL A 243 -4.59 23.67 -22.31
CA VAL A 243 -5.13 23.97 -20.99
C VAL A 243 -4.99 22.72 -20.12
N GLU A 244 -4.35 22.86 -18.97
CA GLU A 244 -4.18 21.77 -18.01
C GLU A 244 -5.55 21.36 -17.43
N GLN A 245 -5.92 20.09 -17.56
CA GLN A 245 -7.19 19.59 -17.01
C GLN A 245 -7.23 19.79 -15.49
N GLY A 246 -8.42 20.06 -14.94
CA GLY A 246 -8.64 20.29 -13.52
C GLY A 246 -8.22 21.69 -13.09
N SER A 247 -6.96 22.04 -13.09
CA SER A 247 -6.49 23.37 -12.72
C SER A 247 -6.86 24.46 -13.72
N ARG A 248 -7.22 24.08 -14.95
CA ARG A 248 -7.51 25.01 -16.06
C ARG A 248 -6.41 26.01 -16.32
N LYS A 249 -5.17 25.63 -16.02
CA LYS A 249 -4.00 26.52 -15.99
C LYS A 249 -3.28 26.55 -17.33
N ILE A 250 -2.90 27.76 -17.73
CA ILE A 250 -1.93 28.04 -18.79
C ILE A 250 -0.76 28.82 -18.21
N HIS A 251 0.39 28.67 -18.83
CA HIS A 251 1.62 29.31 -18.36
C HIS A 251 2.12 30.37 -19.34
N ILE A 252 2.20 31.61 -18.89
CA ILE A 252 2.68 32.77 -19.67
C ILE A 252 4.13 33.05 -19.29
N ASP A 253 5.04 32.85 -20.23
CA ASP A 253 6.47 33.12 -20.03
C ASP A 253 6.83 34.54 -20.48
N LEU A 254 7.27 35.37 -19.54
CA LEU A 254 7.73 36.74 -19.73
C LEU A 254 9.23 36.89 -19.40
N THR A 255 9.98 35.78 -19.32
CA THR A 255 11.39 35.78 -18.83
C THR A 255 12.30 36.73 -19.65
N ASN A 256 12.07 36.87 -20.95
CA ASN A 256 12.88 37.65 -21.85
C ASN A 256 12.28 39.05 -22.11
N GLN A 257 11.27 39.44 -21.34
CA GLN A 257 10.63 40.74 -21.51
C GLN A 257 11.24 41.78 -20.58
N ILE A 258 11.23 43.06 -21.02
CA ILE A 258 11.67 44.17 -20.18
C ILE A 258 10.64 44.43 -19.09
N THR A 259 11.06 45.09 -18.00
CA THR A 259 10.13 45.51 -16.95
C THR A 259 9.08 46.48 -17.54
N GLY A 260 7.80 46.16 -17.30
CA GLY A 260 6.68 46.96 -17.85
C GLY A 260 5.33 46.27 -17.59
N THR A 261 4.30 46.88 -18.13
CA THR A 261 2.94 46.35 -18.15
C THR A 261 2.69 45.60 -19.45
N TYR A 262 2.07 44.47 -19.36
CA TYR A 262 1.73 43.61 -20.50
C TYR A 262 0.24 43.31 -20.49
N ILE A 263 -0.34 43.28 -21.67
CA ILE A 263 -1.73 42.89 -21.89
C ILE A 263 -1.73 41.46 -22.43
N VAL A 264 -2.39 40.56 -21.74
CA VAL A 264 -2.56 39.17 -22.18
C VAL A 264 -4.01 38.98 -22.60
N THR A 265 -4.21 38.40 -23.78
CA THR A 265 -5.54 38.01 -24.25
C THR A 265 -5.58 36.52 -24.48
N CYS A 266 -6.67 35.88 -24.06
CA CYS A 266 -6.93 34.44 -24.24
C CYS A 266 -8.22 34.28 -25.06
N LEU A 267 -8.10 33.72 -26.24
CA LEU A 267 -9.25 33.36 -27.06
C LEU A 267 -9.60 31.91 -26.83
N LEU A 268 -10.76 31.63 -26.22
CA LEU A 268 -11.32 30.32 -26.05
C LEU A 268 -12.02 29.92 -27.33
N TYR A 269 -11.80 28.68 -27.80
CA TYR A 269 -12.46 28.14 -28.98
C TYR A 269 -13.78 27.48 -28.59
N THR A 270 -14.70 28.23 -27.95
CA THR A 270 -16.02 27.71 -27.68
C THR A 270 -16.78 27.52 -28.99
N SER A 271 -17.58 26.48 -29.08
CA SER A 271 -18.42 26.19 -30.26
C SER A 271 -19.52 27.23 -30.53
N ASP A 272 -19.63 28.27 -29.68
CA ASP A 272 -20.58 29.38 -29.84
C ASP A 272 -19.78 30.70 -29.92
N ALA A 273 -19.80 31.31 -31.09
CA ALA A 273 -18.98 32.48 -31.48
C ALA A 273 -19.35 33.81 -30.79
N ALA A 274 -19.95 33.77 -29.60
CA ALA A 274 -20.51 34.95 -28.91
C ALA A 274 -19.76 35.39 -27.65
N ASP A 275 -18.83 34.60 -27.09
CA ASP A 275 -18.09 34.98 -25.88
C ASP A 275 -16.58 35.15 -26.13
N GLU A 276 -16.20 36.34 -26.55
CA GLU A 276 -14.80 36.78 -26.50
C GLU A 276 -14.46 37.15 -25.05
N GLY A 277 -13.82 36.22 -24.31
CA GLY A 277 -13.28 36.46 -22.98
C GLY A 277 -11.91 37.18 -23.06
N TRP A 278 -11.77 38.30 -22.36
CA TRP A 278 -10.49 38.99 -22.16
C TRP A 278 -9.80 38.50 -20.88
N CYS A 279 -8.50 38.21 -20.93
CA CYS A 279 -7.69 37.90 -19.75
C CYS A 279 -7.31 39.12 -18.94
#